data_3a08fe64bd9b70e87dcfb7b6843ddf2a
#
_entry.id   3a08fe64bd9b70e87dcfb7b6843ddf2a
#
_cell.length_a   1.000
_cell.length_b   1.000
_cell.length_c   1.000
_cell.angle_alpha   90.00
_cell.angle_beta   90.00
_cell.angle_gamma   90.00
#
_symmetry.space_group_name_H-M   'P 1'
#
loop_
_entity.id
_entity.type
_entity.pdbx_description
1 polymer ?
#
loop_
_entity_poly.entity_id
_entity_poly.type
_entity_poly.pdbx_seq_one_letter_code
_entity_poly.pdbx_strand_id
1 'polypeptide(L)'
;MGTAVHAGSDAALEFLSGGGEMGRRIAAFDWAATSAGPIADWPSSLRTITAYVVHCPVPLVMLWGEDGVMIYNDAYSEFAGERHPQLLGSKVREGWPEVADFNDNVMKVGLAGQTLAYRKHVLSLDRSGTGVFEDVWLNLDYSPVYGDDGRPAGVLAIVVEITDAVRAEESLRQSETRLRFLDALGKATASS
;
A
#
# COMPACT_ATOMS: atom_id res chain seq x y z
N MET A 1 -27.08 35.57 -6.59
CA MET A 1 -26.03 35.09 -7.50
C MET A 1 -24.99 34.31 -6.71
N GLY A 2 -25.30 33.12 -6.20
CA GLY A 2 -24.46 32.40 -5.29
C GLY A 2 -24.57 30.86 -5.35
N THR A 3 -25.25 30.28 -6.33
CA THR A 3 -25.56 28.84 -6.40
C THR A 3 -24.80 28.05 -7.48
N ALA A 4 -24.07 28.71 -8.37
CA ALA A 4 -23.39 28.01 -9.47
C ALA A 4 -21.98 27.49 -9.13
N VAL A 5 -21.32 28.02 -8.10
CA VAL A 5 -19.94 27.64 -7.73
C VAL A 5 -19.88 26.32 -6.93
N HIS A 6 -20.94 26.02 -6.15
CA HIS A 6 -20.99 24.77 -5.36
C HIS A 6 -21.30 23.52 -6.18
N ALA A 7 -22.13 23.63 -7.22
CA ALA A 7 -22.52 22.48 -8.04
C ALA A 7 -21.37 21.93 -8.92
N GLY A 8 -20.43 22.79 -9.33
CA GLY A 8 -19.26 22.37 -10.13
C GLY A 8 -18.19 21.63 -9.30
N SER A 9 -18.08 21.96 -8.01
CA SER A 9 -17.13 21.31 -7.10
C SER A 9 -17.59 19.89 -6.73
N ASP A 10 -18.88 19.67 -6.51
CA ASP A 10 -19.43 18.36 -6.13
C ASP A 10 -19.31 17.34 -7.28
N ALA A 11 -19.60 17.75 -8.52
CA ALA A 11 -19.44 16.89 -9.68
C ALA A 11 -17.99 16.47 -9.96
N ALA A 12 -17.02 17.35 -9.63
CA ALA A 12 -15.60 17.05 -9.81
C ALA A 12 -15.09 15.97 -8.85
N LEU A 13 -15.75 15.75 -7.71
CA LEU A 13 -15.35 14.82 -6.65
C LEU A 13 -16.27 13.59 -6.56
N GLU A 14 -17.26 13.46 -7.45
CA GLU A 14 -18.23 12.36 -7.44
C GLU A 14 -17.55 10.97 -7.52
N PHE A 15 -16.40 10.86 -8.18
CA PHE A 15 -15.64 9.62 -8.29
C PHE A 15 -15.11 9.10 -6.94
N LEU A 16 -15.09 9.92 -5.89
CA LEU A 16 -14.70 9.55 -4.53
C LEU A 16 -15.92 9.22 -3.64
N SER A 17 -17.14 9.41 -4.14
CA SER A 17 -18.36 9.16 -3.39
C SER A 17 -18.45 7.69 -2.98
N GLY A 18 -18.71 7.43 -1.69
CA GLY A 18 -18.75 6.06 -1.16
C GLY A 18 -17.38 5.43 -0.87
N GLY A 19 -16.28 6.13 -1.14
CA GLY A 19 -14.90 5.65 -0.95
C GLY A 19 -14.39 5.68 0.51
N GLY A 20 -15.29 5.61 1.50
CA GLY A 20 -14.92 5.50 2.92
C GLY A 20 -14.28 6.75 3.52
N GLU A 21 -13.42 6.55 4.52
CA GLU A 21 -12.67 7.64 5.13
C GLU A 21 -11.67 8.24 4.13
N MET A 22 -10.96 7.39 3.40
CA MET A 22 -9.96 7.85 2.45
C MET A 22 -10.58 8.61 1.28
N GLY A 23 -11.77 8.25 0.80
CA GLY A 23 -12.49 9.04 -0.19
C GLY A 23 -12.70 10.48 0.27
N ARG A 24 -13.13 10.68 1.53
CA ARG A 24 -13.31 12.01 2.12
C ARG A 24 -11.98 12.75 2.32
N ARG A 25 -10.93 12.07 2.77
CA ARG A 25 -9.60 12.67 2.96
C ARG A 25 -8.97 13.10 1.65
N ILE A 26 -9.07 12.27 0.61
CA ILE A 26 -8.57 12.59 -0.73
C ILE A 26 -9.29 13.81 -1.30
N ALA A 27 -10.62 13.90 -1.11
CA ALA A 27 -11.41 15.03 -1.55
C ALA A 27 -11.01 16.35 -0.86
N ALA A 28 -10.60 16.30 0.40
CA ALA A 28 -10.25 17.45 1.22
C ALA A 28 -8.76 17.81 1.20
N PHE A 29 -7.92 16.99 0.60
CA PHE A 29 -6.46 17.17 0.61
C PHE A 29 -6.03 18.27 -0.37
N ASP A 30 -5.00 19.06 0.00
CA ASP A 30 -4.40 20.08 -0.86
C ASP A 30 -3.43 19.44 -1.88
N TRP A 31 -4.00 18.88 -2.93
CA TRP A 31 -3.23 18.26 -4.02
C TRP A 31 -2.40 19.24 -4.82
N ALA A 32 -2.75 20.53 -4.82
CA ALA A 32 -1.99 21.56 -5.52
C ALA A 32 -0.57 21.72 -4.96
N ALA A 33 -0.36 21.34 -3.70
CA ALA A 33 0.96 21.31 -3.07
C ALA A 33 1.83 20.11 -3.46
N THR A 34 1.28 19.17 -4.23
CA THR A 34 1.97 17.95 -4.69
C THR A 34 2.22 17.96 -6.20
N SER A 35 3.07 17.04 -6.68
CA SER A 35 3.28 16.86 -8.12
C SER A 35 2.08 16.24 -8.86
N ALA A 36 1.05 15.77 -8.14
CA ALA A 36 -0.22 15.34 -8.73
C ALA A 36 -1.05 16.52 -9.23
N GLY A 37 -0.80 17.72 -8.72
CA GLY A 37 -1.54 18.93 -9.07
C GLY A 37 -2.97 18.97 -8.52
N PRO A 38 -3.70 20.07 -8.70
CA PRO A 38 -5.06 20.24 -8.19
C PRO A 38 -5.98 19.12 -8.67
N ILE A 39 -6.81 18.58 -7.77
CA ILE A 39 -7.69 17.44 -8.07
C ILE A 39 -8.67 17.71 -9.20
N ALA A 40 -9.03 18.96 -9.42
CA ALA A 40 -9.89 19.39 -10.53
C ALA A 40 -9.22 19.16 -11.91
N ASP A 41 -7.89 19.20 -11.95
CA ASP A 41 -7.09 19.06 -13.18
C ASP A 41 -6.55 17.62 -13.36
N TRP A 42 -6.91 16.70 -12.48
CA TRP A 42 -6.46 15.32 -12.58
C TRP A 42 -6.90 14.68 -13.91
N PRO A 43 -5.97 13.99 -14.62
CA PRO A 43 -6.32 13.26 -15.84
C PRO A 43 -7.34 12.16 -15.56
N SER A 44 -8.09 11.75 -16.59
CA SER A 44 -9.12 10.71 -16.45
C SER A 44 -8.58 9.41 -15.92
N SER A 45 -7.36 9.03 -16.30
CA SER A 45 -6.65 7.85 -15.80
C SER A 45 -6.44 7.89 -14.28
N LEU A 46 -5.96 9.02 -13.72
CA LEU A 46 -5.76 9.17 -12.28
C LEU A 46 -7.08 9.14 -11.52
N ARG A 47 -8.11 9.82 -12.02
CA ARG A 47 -9.46 9.80 -11.40
C ARG A 47 -10.05 8.40 -11.38
N THR A 48 -9.95 7.68 -12.50
CA THR A 48 -10.49 6.32 -12.63
C THR A 48 -9.77 5.34 -11.70
N ILE A 49 -8.43 5.37 -11.67
CA ILE A 49 -7.69 4.47 -10.78
C ILE A 49 -7.89 4.81 -9.31
N THR A 50 -8.00 6.10 -8.97
CA THR A 50 -8.29 6.52 -7.60
C THR A 50 -9.69 6.07 -7.16
N ALA A 51 -10.70 6.17 -8.01
CA ALA A 51 -12.03 5.62 -7.75
C ALA A 51 -11.97 4.11 -7.49
N TYR A 52 -11.23 3.36 -8.29
CA TYR A 52 -11.01 1.93 -8.07
C TYR A 52 -10.34 1.67 -6.71
N VAL A 53 -9.27 2.39 -6.39
CA VAL A 53 -8.51 2.23 -5.14
C VAL A 53 -9.41 2.42 -3.93
N VAL A 54 -10.17 3.53 -3.85
CA VAL A 54 -10.97 3.85 -2.65
C VAL A 54 -12.15 2.89 -2.42
N HIS A 55 -12.60 2.19 -3.46
CA HIS A 55 -13.70 1.22 -3.36
C HIS A 55 -13.22 -0.23 -3.22
N CYS A 56 -11.91 -0.48 -3.32
CA CYS A 56 -11.36 -1.82 -3.22
C CYS A 56 -11.22 -2.24 -1.75
N PRO A 57 -11.63 -3.48 -1.38
CA PRO A 57 -11.53 -3.96 0.01
C PRO A 57 -10.14 -4.44 0.41
N VAL A 58 -9.22 -4.64 -0.54
CA VAL A 58 -7.84 -5.04 -0.23
C VAL A 58 -6.94 -3.82 -0.11
N PRO A 59 -5.83 -3.90 0.68
CA PRO A 59 -4.91 -2.79 0.82
C PRO A 59 -4.26 -2.39 -0.51
N LEU A 60 -4.59 -1.21 -1.00
CA LEU A 60 -4.07 -0.64 -2.24
C LEU A 60 -3.46 0.73 -1.99
N VAL A 61 -2.32 0.96 -2.63
CA VAL A 61 -1.73 2.29 -2.76
C VAL A 61 -1.33 2.57 -4.21
N MET A 62 -1.80 3.70 -4.70
CA MET A 62 -1.38 4.29 -5.97
C MET A 62 -0.19 5.19 -5.71
N LEU A 63 0.88 4.99 -6.48
CA LEU A 63 2.11 5.78 -6.48
C LEU A 63 2.12 6.57 -7.79
N TRP A 64 1.65 7.82 -7.76
CA TRP A 64 1.44 8.61 -8.96
C TRP A 64 2.62 9.49 -9.32
N GLY A 65 2.92 9.57 -10.61
CA GLY A 65 4.00 10.37 -11.16
C GLY A 65 5.38 9.80 -10.85
N GLU A 66 6.41 10.50 -11.26
CA GLU A 66 7.82 10.12 -11.04
C GLU A 66 8.18 10.12 -9.54
N ASP A 67 7.55 11.01 -8.78
CA ASP A 67 7.73 11.12 -7.32
C ASP A 67 7.06 10.00 -6.53
N GLY A 68 6.14 9.24 -7.13
CA GLY A 68 5.36 8.23 -6.44
C GLY A 68 4.49 8.81 -5.34
N VAL A 69 3.69 9.86 -5.68
CA VAL A 69 2.76 10.48 -4.74
C VAL A 69 1.73 9.46 -4.27
N MET A 70 1.61 9.28 -2.97
CA MET A 70 0.80 8.22 -2.37
C MET A 70 -0.68 8.59 -2.29
N ILE A 71 -1.52 7.76 -2.89
CA ILE A 71 -2.99 7.81 -2.82
C ILE A 71 -3.45 6.40 -2.46
N TYR A 72 -4.13 6.22 -1.34
CA TYR A 72 -4.44 4.89 -0.83
C TYR A 72 -5.84 4.78 -0.24
N ASN A 73 -6.29 3.55 0.01
CA ASN A 73 -7.62 3.24 0.53
C ASN A 73 -7.61 2.99 2.05
N ASP A 74 -8.82 2.79 2.62
CA ASP A 74 -9.02 2.54 4.04
C ASP A 74 -8.25 1.28 4.50
N ALA A 75 -8.25 0.21 3.71
CA ALA A 75 -7.53 -1.01 4.05
C ALA A 75 -6.01 -0.80 4.12
N TYR A 76 -5.44 0.04 3.25
CA TYR A 76 -4.02 0.39 3.34
C TYR A 76 -3.74 1.30 4.53
N SER A 77 -4.68 2.16 4.94
CA SER A 77 -4.51 3.00 6.13
C SER A 77 -4.35 2.16 7.41
N GLU A 78 -5.05 1.03 7.51
CA GLU A 78 -4.88 0.07 8.60
C GLU A 78 -3.48 -0.56 8.58
N PHE A 79 -2.98 -0.96 7.40
CA PHE A 79 -1.62 -1.45 7.23
C PHE A 79 -0.57 -0.39 7.63
N ALA A 80 -0.78 0.86 7.24
CA ALA A 80 0.15 1.96 7.50
C ALA A 80 0.27 2.32 9.00
N GLY A 81 -0.74 1.97 9.81
CA GLY A 81 -0.75 2.23 11.23
C GLY A 81 -0.73 3.73 11.55
N GLU A 82 0.12 4.14 12.48
CA GLU A 82 0.20 5.53 12.94
C GLU A 82 0.87 6.48 11.95
N ARG A 83 1.42 5.97 10.85
CA ARG A 83 1.86 6.82 9.73
C ARG A 83 0.70 7.38 8.91
N HIS A 84 -0.48 6.78 9.01
CA HIS A 84 -1.70 7.39 8.51
C HIS A 84 -2.16 8.51 9.46
N PRO A 85 -2.58 9.69 8.98
CA PRO A 85 -2.83 10.07 7.58
C PRO A 85 -1.66 10.76 6.85
N GLN A 86 -0.50 10.91 7.48
CA GLN A 86 0.62 11.72 6.97
C GLN A 86 1.20 11.18 5.65
N LEU A 87 0.99 9.89 5.36
CA LEU A 87 1.41 9.28 4.09
C LEU A 87 0.62 9.80 2.88
N LEU A 88 -0.62 10.29 3.09
CA LEU A 88 -1.44 10.78 1.98
C LEU A 88 -0.78 12.00 1.32
N GLY A 89 -0.57 11.92 0.02
CA GLY A 89 0.06 12.98 -0.76
C GLY A 89 1.57 13.08 -0.58
N SER A 90 2.20 12.28 0.30
CA SER A 90 3.65 12.22 0.42
C SER A 90 4.26 11.44 -0.75
N LYS A 91 5.53 11.70 -1.05
CA LYS A 91 6.31 10.85 -1.95
C LYS A 91 6.62 9.53 -1.25
N VAL A 92 6.49 8.41 -1.94
CA VAL A 92 6.68 7.09 -1.33
C VAL A 92 8.05 6.92 -0.67
N ARG A 93 9.09 7.52 -1.27
CA ARG A 93 10.45 7.53 -0.71
C ARG A 93 10.53 8.25 0.64
N GLU A 94 9.76 9.32 0.81
CA GLU A 94 9.71 10.12 2.02
C GLU A 94 8.76 9.53 3.06
N GLY A 95 7.67 8.94 2.61
CA GLY A 95 6.67 8.28 3.45
C GLY A 95 7.20 7.02 4.13
N TRP A 96 8.07 6.28 3.43
CA TRP A 96 8.70 5.05 3.91
C TRP A 96 10.23 5.12 3.74
N PRO A 97 10.93 6.01 4.47
CA PRO A 97 12.35 6.25 4.26
C PRO A 97 13.22 5.03 4.56
N GLU A 98 12.79 4.14 5.46
CA GLU A 98 13.49 2.91 5.81
C GLU A 98 13.58 1.89 4.67
N VAL A 99 12.68 1.97 3.70
CA VAL A 99 12.66 1.13 2.49
C VAL A 99 12.70 1.96 1.21
N ALA A 100 13.32 3.14 1.28
CA ALA A 100 13.38 4.08 0.17
C ALA A 100 14.00 3.47 -1.09
N ASP A 101 15.10 2.74 -0.98
CA ASP A 101 15.77 2.10 -2.12
C ASP A 101 14.92 0.99 -2.76
N PHE A 102 14.16 0.26 -1.94
CA PHE A 102 13.18 -0.71 -2.43
C PHE A 102 12.09 -0.02 -3.25
N ASN A 103 11.52 1.06 -2.72
CA ASN A 103 10.49 1.84 -3.40
C ASN A 103 11.01 2.54 -4.67
N ASP A 104 12.26 3.02 -4.67
CA ASP A 104 12.90 3.58 -5.87
C ASP A 104 12.99 2.55 -7.00
N ASN A 105 13.33 1.31 -6.66
CA ASN A 105 13.34 0.22 -7.64
C ASN A 105 11.94 -0.10 -8.16
N VAL A 106 10.92 -0.12 -7.28
CA VAL A 106 9.51 -0.30 -7.65
C VAL A 106 9.08 0.77 -8.64
N MET A 107 9.35 2.05 -8.35
CA MET A 107 9.02 3.15 -9.23
C MET A 107 9.73 3.05 -10.57
N LYS A 108 11.04 2.76 -10.57
CA LYS A 108 11.84 2.61 -11.78
C LYS A 108 11.28 1.52 -12.71
N VAL A 109 10.95 0.35 -12.16
CA VAL A 109 10.46 -0.81 -12.92
C VAL A 109 9.03 -0.56 -13.42
N GLY A 110 8.15 -0.06 -12.55
CA GLY A 110 6.77 0.23 -12.90
C GLY A 110 6.63 1.33 -13.96
N LEU A 111 7.39 2.42 -13.84
CA LEU A 111 7.40 3.49 -14.85
C LEU A 111 8.06 3.07 -16.17
N ALA A 112 8.84 1.99 -16.17
CA ALA A 112 9.28 1.33 -17.41
C ALA A 112 8.22 0.40 -18.03
N GLY A 113 7.01 0.35 -17.45
CA GLY A 113 5.90 -0.47 -17.95
C GLY A 113 5.99 -1.95 -17.55
N GLN A 114 6.80 -2.29 -16.55
CA GLN A 114 6.99 -3.66 -16.07
C GLN A 114 6.30 -3.90 -14.73
N THR A 115 6.00 -5.16 -14.43
CA THR A 115 5.40 -5.59 -13.16
C THR A 115 6.44 -6.18 -12.23
N LEU A 116 6.20 -6.09 -10.91
CA LEU A 116 6.97 -6.77 -9.88
C LEU A 116 6.02 -7.56 -8.98
N ALA A 117 6.45 -8.74 -8.53
CA ALA A 117 5.74 -9.55 -7.57
C ALA A 117 6.71 -10.14 -6.55
N TYR A 118 6.40 -9.98 -5.27
CA TYR A 118 7.17 -10.54 -4.17
C TYR A 118 6.25 -11.41 -3.31
N ARG A 119 6.75 -12.57 -2.88
CA ARG A 119 6.00 -13.52 -2.04
C ARG A 119 6.78 -13.81 -0.77
N LYS A 120 6.06 -13.79 0.36
CA LYS A 120 6.66 -13.96 1.70
C LYS A 120 7.88 -13.05 1.88
N HIS A 121 7.80 -11.82 1.38
CA HIS A 121 8.89 -10.85 1.44
C HIS A 121 8.86 -10.11 2.77
N VAL A 122 9.99 -10.04 3.45
CA VAL A 122 10.09 -9.33 4.72
C VAL A 122 10.59 -7.91 4.48
N LEU A 123 9.88 -6.94 5.04
CA LEU A 123 10.33 -5.56 5.16
C LEU A 123 10.37 -5.17 6.64
N SER A 124 11.42 -4.46 7.04
CA SER A 124 11.52 -3.89 8.37
C SER A 124 10.96 -2.47 8.34
N LEU A 125 9.79 -2.26 8.95
CA LEU A 125 9.01 -1.03 8.86
C LEU A 125 8.81 -0.41 10.24
N ASP A 126 8.88 0.93 10.31
CA ASP A 126 8.46 1.70 11.46
C ASP A 126 7.04 2.25 11.24
N ARG A 127 6.01 1.43 11.52
CA ARG A 127 4.60 1.84 11.39
C ARG A 127 4.12 2.73 12.53
N SER A 128 4.88 2.81 13.61
CA SER A 128 4.58 3.69 14.75
C SER A 128 5.07 5.12 14.57
N GLY A 129 6.04 5.33 13.66
CA GLY A 129 6.72 6.62 13.49
C GLY A 129 7.62 7.02 14.66
N THR A 130 7.96 6.07 15.55
CA THR A 130 8.73 6.32 16.78
C THR A 130 10.18 5.82 16.71
N GLY A 131 10.60 5.29 15.56
CA GLY A 131 11.92 4.65 15.38
C GLY A 131 11.94 3.18 15.81
N VAL A 132 10.79 2.59 16.13
CA VAL A 132 10.67 1.15 16.46
C VAL A 132 10.32 0.39 15.19
N PHE A 133 11.26 -0.42 14.73
CA PHE A 133 11.11 -1.24 13.52
C PHE A 133 10.52 -2.60 13.86
N GLU A 134 9.64 -3.08 12.99
CA GLU A 134 9.09 -4.43 13.04
C GLU A 134 9.25 -5.13 11.69
N ASP A 135 9.54 -6.43 11.73
CA ASP A 135 9.59 -7.25 10.53
C ASP A 135 8.17 -7.66 10.14
N VAL A 136 7.77 -7.23 8.95
CA VAL A 136 6.44 -7.44 8.37
C VAL A 136 6.60 -8.33 7.14
N TRP A 137 5.86 -9.44 7.10
CA TRP A 137 5.85 -10.36 5.98
C TRP A 137 4.74 -10.00 5.01
N LEU A 138 5.09 -9.81 3.75
CA LEU A 138 4.21 -9.25 2.73
C LEU A 138 4.18 -10.09 1.46
N ASN A 139 2.99 -10.20 0.86
CA ASN A 139 2.85 -10.44 -0.56
C ASN A 139 2.57 -9.10 -1.23
N LEU A 140 3.41 -8.75 -2.20
CA LEU A 140 3.40 -7.47 -2.88
C LEU A 140 3.26 -7.69 -4.37
N ASP A 141 2.32 -7.00 -4.98
CA ASP A 141 2.15 -6.98 -6.43
C ASP A 141 2.14 -5.53 -6.91
N TYR A 142 3.01 -5.20 -7.84
CA TYR A 142 3.16 -3.87 -8.42
C TYR A 142 2.87 -3.92 -9.91
N SER A 143 1.99 -3.02 -10.37
CA SER A 143 1.58 -2.94 -11.76
C SER A 143 1.68 -1.49 -12.26
N PRO A 144 2.15 -1.26 -13.49
CA PRO A 144 2.14 0.07 -14.07
C PRO A 144 0.70 0.56 -14.27
N VAL A 145 0.48 1.83 -14.00
CA VAL A 145 -0.75 2.55 -14.35
C VAL A 145 -0.44 3.50 -15.48
N TYR A 146 -1.23 3.42 -16.55
CA TYR A 146 -1.03 4.22 -17.74
C TYR A 146 -1.82 5.53 -17.65
N GLY A 147 -1.19 6.61 -18.09
CA GLY A 147 -1.83 7.92 -18.26
C GLY A 147 -2.72 7.98 -19.48
N ASP A 148 -3.42 9.11 -19.65
CA ASP A 148 -4.29 9.36 -20.81
C ASP A 148 -3.53 9.38 -22.15
N ASP A 149 -2.21 9.58 -22.10
CA ASP A 149 -1.29 9.53 -23.26
C ASP A 149 -0.81 8.10 -23.61
N GLY A 150 -1.26 7.07 -22.86
CA GLY A 150 -0.88 5.68 -23.05
C GLY A 150 0.52 5.32 -22.54
N ARG A 151 1.18 6.19 -21.77
CA ARG A 151 2.47 5.93 -21.15
C ARG A 151 2.30 5.58 -19.65
N PRO A 152 3.22 4.80 -19.06
CA PRO A 152 3.22 4.60 -17.63
C PRO A 152 3.31 5.93 -16.88
N ALA A 153 2.35 6.20 -16.01
CA ALA A 153 2.23 7.45 -15.27
C ALA A 153 2.29 7.24 -13.75
N GLY A 154 2.27 5.99 -13.30
CA GLY A 154 2.35 5.63 -11.90
C GLY A 154 2.42 4.12 -11.71
N VAL A 155 2.40 3.69 -10.47
CA VAL A 155 2.45 2.28 -10.06
C VAL A 155 1.36 2.00 -9.03
N LEU A 156 0.53 1.00 -9.30
CA LEU A 156 -0.44 0.49 -8.33
C LEU A 156 0.19 -0.65 -7.56
N ALA A 157 0.16 -0.57 -6.23
CA ALA A 157 0.62 -1.63 -5.33
C ALA A 157 -0.56 -2.28 -4.61
N ILE A 158 -0.57 -3.62 -4.62
CA ILE A 158 -1.40 -4.44 -3.74
C ILE A 158 -0.50 -4.93 -2.62
N VAL A 159 -0.88 -4.64 -1.36
CA VAL A 159 -0.06 -4.93 -0.17
C VAL A 159 -0.82 -5.85 0.76
N VAL A 160 -0.49 -7.13 0.76
CA VAL A 160 -1.14 -8.11 1.63
C VAL A 160 -0.18 -8.53 2.73
N GLU A 161 -0.49 -8.15 3.96
CA GLU A 161 0.27 -8.59 5.13
C GLU A 161 -0.09 -10.03 5.50
N ILE A 162 0.94 -10.87 5.64
CA ILE A 162 0.83 -12.29 5.99
C ILE A 162 1.64 -12.64 7.25
N THR A 163 2.02 -11.66 8.06
CA THR A 163 2.89 -11.82 9.24
C THR A 163 2.34 -12.86 10.21
N ASP A 164 1.05 -12.78 10.54
CA ASP A 164 0.42 -13.71 11.48
C ASP A 164 0.37 -15.14 10.93
N ALA A 165 0.09 -15.29 9.64
CA ALA A 165 0.08 -16.60 8.97
C ALA A 165 1.47 -17.25 8.97
N VAL A 166 2.53 -16.47 8.68
CA VAL A 166 3.92 -16.96 8.70
C VAL A 166 4.33 -17.36 10.11
N ARG A 167 4.02 -16.54 11.11
CA ARG A 167 4.34 -16.85 12.52
C ARG A 167 3.60 -18.09 13.01
N ALA A 168 2.33 -18.27 12.64
CA ALA A 168 1.55 -19.46 12.98
C ALA A 168 2.12 -20.73 12.34
N GLU A 169 2.50 -20.66 11.06
CA GLU A 169 3.14 -21.76 10.32
C GLU A 169 4.47 -22.17 10.99
N GLU A 170 5.28 -21.20 11.38
CA GLU A 170 6.56 -21.44 12.03
C GLU A 170 6.40 -22.05 13.43
N SER A 171 5.44 -21.55 14.23
CA SER A 171 5.12 -22.09 15.55
C SER A 171 4.64 -23.54 15.47
N LEU A 172 3.80 -23.88 14.49
CA LEU A 172 3.33 -25.24 14.27
C LEU A 172 4.50 -26.16 13.91
N ARG A 173 5.36 -25.75 12.98
CA ARG A 173 6.55 -26.52 12.58
C ARG A 173 7.50 -26.80 13.76
N GLN A 174 7.72 -25.79 14.62
CA GLN A 174 8.54 -25.96 15.83
C GLN A 174 7.92 -26.97 16.80
N SER A 175 6.60 -26.91 17.00
CA SER A 175 5.86 -27.85 17.85
C SER A 175 5.94 -29.28 17.32
N GLU A 176 5.77 -29.50 16.03
CA GLU A 176 5.89 -30.81 15.40
C GLU A 176 7.31 -31.37 15.54
N THR A 177 8.33 -30.54 15.33
CA THR A 177 9.74 -30.95 15.47
C THR A 177 10.02 -31.37 16.91
N ARG A 178 9.52 -30.59 17.89
CA ARG A 178 9.67 -30.92 19.31
C ARG A 178 8.99 -32.24 19.68
N LEU A 179 7.77 -32.46 19.19
CA LEU A 179 7.03 -33.72 19.42
C LEU A 179 7.76 -34.92 18.85
N ARG A 180 8.26 -34.83 17.60
CA ARG A 180 9.06 -35.90 16.96
C ARG A 180 10.33 -36.21 17.75
N PHE A 181 11.00 -35.18 18.27
CA PHE A 181 12.19 -35.35 19.10
C PHE A 181 11.87 -36.06 20.41
N LEU A 182 10.79 -35.68 21.11
CA LEU A 182 10.36 -36.32 22.34
C LEU A 182 9.93 -37.77 22.14
N ASP A 183 9.21 -38.08 21.05
CA ASP A 183 8.83 -39.45 20.68
C ASP A 183 10.07 -40.32 20.41
N ALA A 184 11.06 -39.78 19.71
CA ALA A 184 12.33 -40.49 19.46
C ALA A 184 13.09 -40.80 20.77
N LEU A 185 13.15 -39.85 21.72
CA LEU A 185 13.77 -40.04 23.03
C LEU A 185 13.01 -41.11 23.85
N GLY A 186 11.66 -41.06 23.87
CA GLY A 186 10.84 -42.03 24.56
C GLY A 186 11.03 -43.46 24.03
N LYS A 187 11.16 -43.64 22.72
CA LYS A 187 11.46 -44.91 22.08
C LYS A 187 12.87 -45.42 22.43
N ALA A 188 13.86 -44.54 22.47
CA ALA A 188 15.24 -44.90 22.80
C ALA A 188 15.37 -45.37 24.30
N THR A 189 14.65 -44.70 25.23
CA THR A 189 14.64 -45.08 26.65
C THR A 189 13.84 -46.35 26.94
N ALA A 190 12.84 -46.68 26.13
CA ALA A 190 12.05 -47.89 26.27
C ALA A 190 12.73 -49.15 25.72
N SER A 191 13.81 -48.99 24.96
CA SER A 191 14.57 -50.07 24.31
C SER A 191 15.86 -50.42 25.05
N SER A 192 16.11 -49.80 26.21
CA SER A 192 17.23 -50.06 27.13
C SER A 192 16.76 -50.75 28.38
#